data_6993b0842e80bebec67f44816de20aa6
#
_entry.id   6993b0842e80bebec67f44816de20aa6
#
_cell.length_a   1.000
_cell.length_b   1.000
_cell.length_c   1.000
_cell.angle_alpha   90.00
_cell.angle_beta   90.00
_cell.angle_gamma   90.00
#
_symmetry.space_group_name_H-M   'P 1'
#
loop_
_entity.id
_entity.type
_entity.pdbx_description
1 polymer ?
#
loop_
_entity_poly.entity_id
_entity_poly.type
_entity_poly.pdbx_seq_one_letter_code
_entity_poly.pdbx_strand_id
1 'polypeptide(L)'
;DTMQLLYTRQVLEANAYGITFELVLDKNIPTAINISNYLVANATRVPRLKVSNCIIRNKRNRGILAQVQDSEISNCSFVNVVHGPLMIHSAQDVFSEAIVPRDIVIKNCKFLYNNSARGLNGDVAAFRHGGTLVAGTITGIKVENNFFYKSSYSGVYLCATGESEIKNNLFYDICTRTTPDSAY
;
A
#
# COMPACT_ATOMS: atom_id res chain seq x y z
N ASP A 1 -2.17 -16.75 -6.24
CA ASP A 1 -1.12 -16.08 -5.48
C ASP A 1 -1.74 -15.19 -4.41
N THR A 2 -1.65 -15.59 -3.16
CA THR A 2 -2.40 -14.97 -2.05
C THR A 2 -1.58 -13.92 -1.28
N MET A 3 -0.29 -13.83 -1.52
CA MET A 3 0.64 -12.97 -0.76
C MET A 3 0.64 -13.23 0.76
N GLN A 4 0.10 -14.36 1.20
CA GLN A 4 0.14 -14.73 2.60
C GLN A 4 1.54 -15.15 3.03
N LEU A 5 1.96 -14.68 4.20
CA LEU A 5 3.18 -15.17 4.81
C LEU A 5 2.98 -16.63 5.22
N LEU A 6 3.72 -17.54 4.61
CA LEU A 6 3.66 -18.96 4.95
C LEU A 6 4.70 -19.35 5.99
N TYR A 7 5.93 -18.90 5.78
CA TYR A 7 7.06 -19.23 6.66
C TYR A 7 8.06 -18.12 6.75
N THR A 8 8.67 -18.00 7.91
CA THR A 8 9.89 -17.23 8.14
C THR A 8 11.04 -18.18 8.45
N ARG A 9 12.21 -17.85 7.90
CA ARG A 9 13.45 -18.57 8.19
C ARG A 9 14.57 -17.56 8.41
N GLN A 10 15.48 -17.90 9.30
CA GLN A 10 16.70 -17.13 9.44
C GLN A 10 17.68 -17.59 8.37
N VAL A 11 18.27 -16.63 7.68
CA VAL A 11 19.39 -16.88 6.77
C VAL A 11 20.66 -16.91 7.62
N LEU A 12 21.32 -18.06 7.64
CA LEU A 12 22.60 -18.27 8.34
C LEU A 12 23.76 -17.82 7.47
N GLU A 13 23.71 -18.17 6.17
CA GLU A 13 24.72 -17.80 5.18
C GLU A 13 24.06 -17.43 3.86
N ALA A 14 24.72 -16.56 3.11
CA ALA A 14 24.32 -16.19 1.76
C ALA A 14 25.54 -16.17 0.84
N ASN A 15 25.61 -17.11 -0.07
CA ASN A 15 26.72 -17.30 -0.99
C ASN A 15 26.32 -16.81 -2.39
N ALA A 16 27.08 -15.90 -2.97
CA ALA A 16 26.82 -15.36 -4.29
C ALA A 16 27.41 -16.26 -5.40
N TYR A 17 26.60 -16.59 -6.39
CA TYR A 17 27.01 -17.31 -7.61
C TYR A 17 26.58 -16.52 -8.84
N GLY A 18 27.40 -15.60 -9.28
CA GLY A 18 27.07 -14.71 -10.39
C GLY A 18 25.87 -13.82 -10.04
N ILE A 19 24.75 -14.04 -10.71
CA ILE A 19 23.47 -13.30 -10.48
C ILE A 19 22.51 -14.02 -9.52
N THR A 20 22.88 -15.19 -9.02
CA THR A 20 22.08 -15.98 -8.09
C THR A 20 22.72 -16.04 -6.71
N PHE A 21 21.92 -16.44 -5.73
CA PHE A 21 22.38 -16.64 -4.37
C PHE A 21 21.93 -18.00 -3.85
N GLU A 22 22.81 -18.68 -3.15
CA GLU A 22 22.47 -19.81 -2.29
C GLU A 22 22.25 -19.29 -0.87
N LEU A 23 21.12 -19.64 -0.28
CA LEU A 23 20.79 -19.27 1.10
C LEU A 23 20.80 -20.51 1.98
N VAL A 24 21.66 -20.52 3.00
CA VAL A 24 21.64 -21.53 4.06
C VAL A 24 20.66 -21.04 5.13
N LEU A 25 19.64 -21.84 5.41
CA LEU A 25 18.56 -21.49 6.34
C LEU A 25 18.71 -22.25 7.67
N ASP A 26 18.20 -21.69 8.76
CA ASP A 26 18.16 -22.29 10.09
C ASP A 26 17.39 -23.60 10.14
N LYS A 27 16.41 -23.77 9.26
CA LYS A 27 15.58 -24.98 9.12
C LYS A 27 15.18 -25.18 7.67
N ASN A 28 14.97 -26.41 7.29
CA ASN A 28 14.48 -26.74 5.95
C ASN A 28 13.12 -26.11 5.67
N ILE A 29 12.90 -25.76 4.43
CA ILE A 29 11.56 -25.43 3.93
C ILE A 29 10.78 -26.75 3.84
N PRO A 30 9.52 -26.83 4.33
CA PRO A 30 8.73 -28.05 4.25
C PRO A 30 8.60 -28.53 2.79
N THR A 31 8.74 -29.81 2.56
CA THR A 31 8.70 -30.43 1.22
C THR A 31 7.36 -30.26 0.49
N ALA A 32 6.29 -30.02 1.25
CA ALA A 32 4.97 -29.71 0.68
C ALA A 32 4.92 -28.35 -0.05
N ILE A 33 5.93 -27.49 0.14
CA ILE A 33 6.01 -26.19 -0.51
C ILE A 33 6.82 -26.34 -1.79
N ASN A 34 6.14 -26.19 -2.92
CA ASN A 34 6.82 -26.03 -4.20
C ASN A 34 7.33 -24.58 -4.29
N ILE A 35 8.59 -24.37 -3.99
CA ILE A 35 9.23 -23.04 -3.96
C ILE A 35 9.11 -22.25 -5.27
N SER A 36 8.91 -22.93 -6.40
CA SER A 36 8.70 -22.26 -7.69
C SER A 36 7.42 -21.42 -7.76
N ASN A 37 6.48 -21.66 -6.84
CA ASN A 37 5.20 -20.96 -6.79
C ASN A 37 5.17 -19.86 -5.71
N TYR A 38 6.28 -19.58 -5.07
CA TYR A 38 6.34 -18.64 -3.95
C TYR A 38 7.43 -17.59 -4.15
N LEU A 39 7.20 -16.46 -3.51
CA LEU A 39 8.15 -15.35 -3.48
C LEU A 39 8.91 -15.37 -2.15
N VAL A 40 10.17 -15.03 -2.21
CA VAL A 40 11.03 -14.87 -1.03
C VAL A 40 11.32 -13.39 -0.85
N ALA A 41 11.09 -12.88 0.35
CA ALA A 41 11.35 -11.50 0.68
C ALA A 41 12.14 -11.37 1.99
N ASN A 42 13.00 -10.37 2.07
CA ASN A 42 13.73 -10.06 3.30
C ASN A 42 12.79 -9.37 4.31
N ALA A 43 12.38 -10.10 5.33
CA ALA A 43 11.43 -9.61 6.34
C ALA A 43 12.07 -8.68 7.39
N THR A 44 13.40 -8.60 7.47
CA THR A 44 14.09 -7.78 8.48
C THR A 44 14.51 -6.40 7.97
N ARG A 45 14.49 -6.20 6.65
CA ARG A 45 14.88 -4.94 6.00
C ARG A 45 13.70 -4.27 5.31
N VAL A 46 12.61 -4.10 6.05
CA VAL A 46 11.44 -3.39 5.54
C VAL A 46 11.60 -1.91 5.84
N PRO A 47 11.42 -1.04 4.85
CA PRO A 47 11.52 0.38 5.09
C PRO A 47 10.40 0.87 6.00
N ARG A 48 10.73 1.82 6.86
CA ARG A 48 9.79 2.62 7.65
C ARG A 48 9.76 4.03 7.10
N LEU A 49 8.59 4.63 7.07
CA LEU A 49 8.40 5.97 6.53
C LEU A 49 7.76 6.87 7.60
N LYS A 50 8.37 8.01 7.85
CA LYS A 50 7.73 9.07 8.63
C LYS A 50 7.71 10.35 7.81
N VAL A 51 6.51 10.78 7.44
CA VAL A 51 6.29 12.04 6.71
C VAL A 51 5.39 12.92 7.55
N SER A 52 5.84 14.11 7.88
CA SER A 52 5.02 15.04 8.67
C SER A 52 5.19 16.49 8.21
N ASN A 53 4.12 17.29 8.40
CA ASN A 53 4.11 18.71 8.11
C ASN A 53 4.50 19.08 6.68
N CYS A 54 4.16 18.24 5.72
CA CYS A 54 4.51 18.42 4.31
C CYS A 54 3.30 18.85 3.47
N ILE A 55 3.57 19.56 2.39
CA ILE A 55 2.58 19.88 1.36
C ILE A 55 3.01 19.21 0.05
N ILE A 56 2.20 18.26 -0.42
CA ILE A 56 2.34 17.59 -1.70
C ILE A 56 1.27 18.12 -2.63
N ARG A 57 1.66 18.84 -3.68
CA ARG A 57 0.68 19.52 -4.54
C ARG A 57 1.02 19.47 -6.01
N ASN A 58 -0.01 19.64 -6.84
CA ASN A 58 0.12 19.76 -8.29
C ASN A 58 0.93 18.63 -8.91
N LYS A 59 0.64 17.41 -8.48
CA LYS A 59 1.29 16.21 -9.00
C LYS A 59 0.44 15.57 -10.08
N ARG A 60 1.04 15.35 -11.24
CA ARG A 60 0.40 14.66 -12.36
C ARG A 60 0.13 13.18 -12.04
N ASN A 61 0.99 12.57 -11.27
CA ASN A 61 0.90 11.18 -10.86
C ASN A 61 0.64 11.11 -9.34
N ARG A 62 1.06 10.05 -8.68
CA ARG A 62 0.90 9.78 -7.24
C ARG A 62 1.57 10.84 -6.38
N GLY A 63 0.99 11.11 -5.21
CA GLY A 63 1.64 11.90 -4.18
C GLY A 63 2.70 11.10 -3.46
N ILE A 64 2.28 10.07 -2.75
CA ILE A 64 3.15 9.10 -2.06
C ILE A 64 2.73 7.69 -2.49
N LEU A 65 3.70 6.86 -2.82
CA LEU A 65 3.56 5.42 -2.97
C LEU A 65 4.24 4.77 -1.75
N ALA A 66 3.43 4.19 -0.87
CA ALA A 66 3.89 3.62 0.39
C ALA A 66 3.89 2.09 0.32
N GLN A 67 5.07 1.52 0.24
CA GLN A 67 5.34 0.07 0.29
C GLN A 67 6.20 -0.20 1.53
N VAL A 68 5.65 0.13 2.69
CA VAL A 68 6.37 0.26 3.96
C VAL A 68 5.61 -0.43 5.09
N GLN A 69 6.28 -0.57 6.22
CA GLN A 69 5.66 -1.05 7.46
C GLN A 69 5.96 -0.09 8.62
N ASP A 70 5.23 -0.20 9.73
CA ASP A 70 5.44 0.58 10.96
C ASP A 70 5.64 2.08 10.67
N SER A 71 4.73 2.70 9.94
CA SER A 71 4.94 4.00 9.31
C SER A 71 3.85 5.01 9.66
N GLU A 72 4.19 6.28 9.58
CA GLU A 72 3.27 7.37 9.89
C GLU A 72 3.33 8.48 8.84
N ILE A 73 2.16 8.93 8.39
CA ILE A 73 1.97 10.12 7.56
C ILE A 73 1.04 11.05 8.33
N SER A 74 1.54 12.21 8.77
CA SER A 74 0.77 13.08 9.66
C SER A 74 0.91 14.57 9.35
N ASN A 75 -0.16 15.33 9.64
CA ASN A 75 -0.18 16.78 9.46
C ASN A 75 0.21 17.26 8.05
N CYS A 76 -0.08 16.46 7.03
CA CYS A 76 0.27 16.73 5.64
C CYS A 76 -0.94 17.25 4.86
N SER A 77 -0.66 17.97 3.76
CA SER A 77 -1.68 18.38 2.82
C SER A 77 -1.38 17.83 1.43
N PHE A 78 -2.36 17.15 0.84
CA PHE A 78 -2.34 16.65 -0.52
C PHE A 78 -3.32 17.47 -1.35
N VAL A 79 -2.82 18.26 -2.30
CA VAL A 79 -3.65 19.23 -3.02
C VAL A 79 -3.45 19.07 -4.52
N ASN A 80 -4.54 18.86 -5.25
CA ASN A 80 -4.50 18.71 -6.71
C ASN A 80 -3.48 17.64 -7.15
N VAL A 81 -3.58 16.46 -6.55
CA VAL A 81 -2.83 15.26 -6.95
C VAL A 81 -3.74 14.46 -7.88
N VAL A 82 -3.36 14.38 -9.14
CA VAL A 82 -4.23 13.87 -10.22
C VAL A 82 -4.49 12.37 -10.11
N HIS A 83 -3.53 11.61 -9.61
CA HIS A 83 -3.58 10.15 -9.62
C HIS A 83 -3.14 9.57 -8.26
N GLY A 84 -4.06 9.44 -7.32
CA GLY A 84 -3.87 8.82 -6.00
C GLY A 84 -2.92 9.59 -5.09
N PRO A 85 -3.42 10.47 -4.23
CA PRO A 85 -2.60 11.21 -3.29
C PRO A 85 -1.73 10.33 -2.41
N LEU A 86 -2.31 9.27 -1.85
CA LEU A 86 -1.60 8.30 -1.05
C LEU A 86 -2.01 6.89 -1.44
N MET A 87 -1.08 6.17 -2.02
CA MET A 87 -1.26 4.78 -2.42
C MET A 87 -0.42 3.85 -1.55
N ILE A 88 -1.08 2.89 -0.93
CA ILE A 88 -0.50 1.84 -0.11
C ILE A 88 -0.78 0.54 -0.85
N HIS A 89 0.20 -0.03 -1.50
CA HIS A 89 -0.05 -1.27 -2.24
C HIS A 89 1.13 -2.23 -2.23
N SER A 90 0.82 -3.49 -2.43
CA SER A 90 1.79 -4.54 -2.71
C SER A 90 1.79 -4.83 -4.21
N ALA A 91 2.95 -4.82 -4.83
CA ALA A 91 3.15 -5.14 -6.24
C ALA A 91 4.31 -6.13 -6.43
N GLN A 92 4.48 -7.01 -5.48
CA GLN A 92 5.58 -7.97 -5.43
C GLN A 92 5.54 -8.96 -6.59
N ASP A 93 4.35 -9.39 -6.97
CA ASP A 93 4.10 -10.32 -8.08
C ASP A 93 4.33 -9.71 -9.47
N VAL A 94 4.17 -8.41 -9.62
CA VAL A 94 4.27 -7.72 -10.91
C VAL A 94 5.62 -7.05 -11.10
N PHE A 95 6.11 -6.37 -10.05
CA PHE A 95 7.32 -5.54 -10.14
C PHE A 95 8.45 -6.01 -9.23
N SER A 96 8.27 -7.12 -8.52
CA SER A 96 9.22 -7.61 -7.51
C SER A 96 9.55 -6.55 -6.44
N GLU A 97 8.61 -5.66 -6.19
CA GLU A 97 8.76 -4.58 -5.20
C GLU A 97 8.38 -5.10 -3.82
N ALA A 98 8.84 -4.44 -2.81
CA ALA A 98 8.71 -4.62 -1.37
C ALA A 98 7.63 -5.62 -0.88
N ILE A 99 7.83 -6.12 0.33
CA ILE A 99 6.84 -6.96 1.01
C ILE A 99 5.56 -6.18 1.32
N VAL A 100 4.55 -6.92 1.70
CA VAL A 100 3.21 -6.40 1.98
C VAL A 100 3.24 -5.25 3.01
N PRO A 101 2.61 -4.11 2.70
CA PRO A 101 2.47 -3.00 3.65
C PRO A 101 1.64 -3.40 4.87
N ARG A 102 2.02 -2.87 6.04
CA ARG A 102 1.25 -3.04 7.28
C ARG A 102 1.58 -1.96 8.31
N ASP A 103 0.69 -1.79 9.27
CA ASP A 103 0.86 -0.90 10.42
C ASP A 103 1.19 0.55 9.99
N ILE A 104 0.32 1.13 9.16
CA ILE A 104 0.49 2.49 8.63
C ILE A 104 -0.61 3.40 9.18
N VAL A 105 -0.20 4.47 9.83
CA VAL A 105 -1.10 5.49 10.38
C VAL A 105 -1.11 6.73 9.51
N ILE A 106 -2.29 7.15 9.07
CA ILE A 106 -2.54 8.38 8.32
C ILE A 106 -3.44 9.27 9.16
N LYS A 107 -2.90 10.37 9.69
CA LYS A 107 -3.64 11.21 10.63
C LYS A 107 -3.45 12.70 10.43
N ASN A 108 -4.50 13.48 10.77
CA ASN A 108 -4.49 14.93 10.75
C ASN A 108 -4.08 15.52 9.39
N CYS A 109 -4.36 14.81 8.30
CA CYS A 109 -4.03 15.23 6.95
C CYS A 109 -5.23 15.87 6.25
N LYS A 110 -4.93 16.67 5.21
CA LYS A 110 -5.92 17.27 4.33
C LYS A 110 -5.74 16.75 2.91
N PHE A 111 -6.82 16.26 2.33
CA PHE A 111 -6.88 15.78 0.95
C PHE A 111 -7.85 16.66 0.18
N LEU A 112 -7.34 17.48 -0.74
CA LEU A 112 -8.10 18.56 -1.35
C LEU A 112 -8.00 18.50 -2.89
N TYR A 113 -9.15 18.46 -3.58
CA TYR A 113 -9.26 18.51 -5.05
C TYR A 113 -8.46 17.42 -5.78
N ASN A 114 -8.46 16.22 -5.25
CA ASN A 114 -7.61 15.15 -5.75
C ASN A 114 -8.34 14.21 -6.71
N ASN A 115 -7.56 13.26 -7.27
CA ASN A 115 -8.05 12.10 -8.00
C ASN A 115 -8.82 12.43 -9.27
N SER A 116 -8.40 13.41 -10.06
CA SER A 116 -9.07 13.79 -11.29
C SER A 116 -8.84 12.84 -12.47
N ALA A 117 -7.86 11.94 -12.41
CA ALA A 117 -7.61 10.92 -13.43
C ALA A 117 -8.49 9.69 -13.27
N ARG A 118 -8.63 8.91 -14.35
CA ARG A 118 -9.35 7.63 -14.32
C ARG A 118 -8.57 6.56 -13.56
N GLY A 119 -9.29 5.63 -12.96
CA GLY A 119 -8.76 4.33 -12.52
C GLY A 119 -8.22 4.25 -11.12
N LEU A 120 -8.51 5.24 -10.25
CA LEU A 120 -8.13 5.15 -8.84
C LEU A 120 -9.32 5.26 -7.92
N ASN A 121 -9.22 4.54 -6.84
CA ASN A 121 -10.36 4.23 -6.01
C ASN A 121 -10.51 5.15 -4.79
N GLY A 122 -9.49 5.96 -4.43
CA GLY A 122 -9.57 6.85 -3.28
C GLY A 122 -8.36 7.75 -3.09
N ASP A 123 -8.50 8.77 -2.26
CA ASP A 123 -7.40 9.65 -1.89
C ASP A 123 -6.37 8.94 -1.00
N VAL A 124 -6.87 8.12 -0.08
CA VAL A 124 -6.08 7.10 0.62
C VAL A 124 -6.53 5.74 0.10
N ALA A 125 -5.70 5.07 -0.66
CA ALA A 125 -6.01 3.79 -1.27
C ALA A 125 -5.03 2.71 -0.80
N ALA A 126 -5.54 1.69 -0.12
CA ALA A 126 -4.79 0.50 0.25
C ALA A 126 -5.33 -0.70 -0.53
N PHE A 127 -4.51 -1.31 -1.38
CA PHE A 127 -4.91 -2.41 -2.24
C PHE A 127 -3.71 -3.24 -2.70
N ARG A 128 -3.99 -4.45 -3.17
CA ARG A 128 -3.04 -5.27 -3.89
C ARG A 128 -3.13 -5.00 -5.40
N HIS A 129 -1.99 -4.90 -6.05
CA HIS A 129 -1.91 -4.78 -7.51
C HIS A 129 -1.75 -6.18 -8.12
N GLY A 130 -2.71 -6.60 -8.93
CA GLY A 130 -2.71 -7.93 -9.57
C GLY A 130 -3.12 -9.09 -8.66
N GLY A 131 -3.19 -10.30 -9.21
CA GLY A 131 -3.45 -11.55 -8.53
C GLY A 131 -4.78 -11.67 -7.79
N THR A 132 -4.94 -12.75 -7.03
CA THR A 132 -6.17 -13.01 -6.25
C THR A 132 -6.22 -12.13 -5.01
N LEU A 133 -7.34 -11.43 -4.82
CA LEU A 133 -7.59 -10.65 -3.61
C LEU A 133 -7.90 -11.59 -2.43
N VAL A 134 -7.10 -11.52 -1.39
CA VAL A 134 -7.31 -12.25 -0.15
C VAL A 134 -7.45 -11.25 0.99
N ALA A 135 -8.54 -11.36 1.74
CA ALA A 135 -8.78 -10.52 2.90
C ALA A 135 -7.63 -10.63 3.90
N GLY A 136 -7.23 -9.49 4.47
CA GLY A 136 -6.13 -9.44 5.43
C GLY A 136 -4.73 -9.53 4.81
N THR A 137 -4.59 -9.38 3.49
CA THR A 137 -3.26 -9.28 2.86
C THR A 137 -2.51 -8.04 3.35
N ILE A 138 -3.17 -6.87 3.37
CA ILE A 138 -2.65 -5.64 3.95
C ILE A 138 -3.32 -5.45 5.31
N THR A 139 -2.57 -5.17 6.37
CA THR A 139 -3.12 -5.07 7.73
C THR A 139 -2.75 -3.80 8.45
N GLY A 140 -3.53 -3.42 9.47
CA GLY A 140 -3.18 -2.36 10.38
C GLY A 140 -3.19 -0.96 9.76
N ILE A 141 -4.03 -0.69 8.75
CA ILE A 141 -4.15 0.63 8.16
C ILE A 141 -5.10 1.49 8.99
N LYS A 142 -4.59 2.57 9.55
CA LYS A 142 -5.38 3.51 10.36
C LYS A 142 -5.49 4.86 9.66
N VAL A 143 -6.72 5.30 9.42
CA VAL A 143 -7.04 6.59 8.79
C VAL A 143 -7.85 7.41 9.79
N GLU A 144 -7.21 8.41 10.42
CA GLU A 144 -7.76 9.07 11.59
C GLU A 144 -7.70 10.60 11.49
N ASN A 145 -8.79 11.27 11.87
CA ASN A 145 -8.83 12.74 11.99
C ASN A 145 -8.40 13.49 10.72
N ASN A 146 -8.71 12.97 9.55
CA ASN A 146 -8.38 13.59 8.28
C ASN A 146 -9.56 14.36 7.70
N PHE A 147 -9.26 15.27 6.79
CA PHE A 147 -10.24 16.03 6.05
C PHE A 147 -10.11 15.76 4.54
N PHE A 148 -11.19 15.28 3.93
CA PHE A 148 -11.30 14.99 2.50
C PHE A 148 -12.28 15.95 1.87
N TYR A 149 -11.84 16.68 0.84
CA TYR A 149 -12.64 17.68 0.16
C TYR A 149 -12.47 17.65 -1.35
N LYS A 150 -13.59 17.56 -2.06
CA LYS A 150 -13.64 17.56 -3.53
C LYS A 150 -12.72 16.53 -4.19
N SER A 151 -12.74 15.32 -3.68
CA SER A 151 -12.16 14.19 -4.37
C SER A 151 -13.10 13.72 -5.48
N SER A 152 -12.57 13.43 -6.66
CA SER A 152 -13.37 12.89 -7.76
C SER A 152 -13.85 11.45 -7.49
N TYR A 153 -13.15 10.73 -6.63
CA TYR A 153 -13.49 9.37 -6.17
C TYR A 153 -13.72 9.34 -4.66
N SER A 154 -13.65 8.17 -4.05
CA SER A 154 -13.80 8.04 -2.60
C SER A 154 -12.64 8.72 -1.84
N GLY A 155 -12.90 9.16 -0.60
CA GLY A 155 -11.83 9.63 0.28
C GLY A 155 -10.91 8.48 0.71
N VAL A 156 -11.49 7.32 1.04
CA VAL A 156 -10.74 6.12 1.48
C VAL A 156 -11.22 4.90 0.71
N TYR A 157 -10.27 4.11 0.24
CA TYR A 157 -10.49 2.83 -0.42
C TYR A 157 -9.58 1.76 0.20
N LEU A 158 -10.16 0.80 0.89
CA LEU A 158 -9.45 -0.32 1.50
C LEU A 158 -9.92 -1.62 0.85
N CYS A 159 -9.03 -2.29 0.15
CA CYS A 159 -9.31 -3.54 -0.55
C CYS A 159 -8.32 -4.63 -0.12
N ALA A 160 -8.82 -5.80 0.19
CA ALA A 160 -8.05 -6.93 0.73
C ALA A 160 -7.31 -6.58 2.04
N THR A 161 -7.82 -5.63 2.82
CA THR A 161 -7.25 -5.23 4.10
C THR A 161 -7.88 -5.97 5.27
N GLY A 162 -7.12 -6.10 6.35
CA GLY A 162 -7.57 -6.58 7.65
C GLY A 162 -7.08 -5.68 8.79
N GLU A 163 -7.69 -5.79 9.97
CA GLU A 163 -7.30 -5.06 11.18
C GLU A 163 -7.12 -3.56 10.95
N SER A 164 -7.98 -2.98 10.09
CA SER A 164 -7.88 -1.58 9.67
C SER A 164 -8.97 -0.73 10.32
N GLU A 165 -8.68 0.53 10.53
CA GLU A 165 -9.58 1.45 11.25
C GLU A 165 -9.71 2.77 10.48
N ILE A 166 -10.96 3.24 10.32
CA ILE A 166 -11.29 4.56 9.78
C ILE A 166 -12.12 5.28 10.83
N LYS A 167 -11.59 6.34 11.45
CA LYS A 167 -12.34 7.08 12.47
C LYS A 167 -12.09 8.58 12.46
N ASN A 168 -13.09 9.32 12.91
CA ASN A 168 -13.03 10.77 13.10
C ASN A 168 -12.60 11.54 11.85
N ASN A 169 -12.89 11.03 10.65
CA ASN A 169 -12.60 11.73 9.41
C ASN A 169 -13.81 12.55 8.97
N LEU A 170 -13.55 13.68 8.34
CA LEU A 170 -14.58 14.49 7.71
C LEU A 170 -14.48 14.36 6.20
N PHE A 171 -15.57 13.93 5.57
CA PHE A 171 -15.70 13.80 4.11
C PHE A 171 -16.70 14.84 3.65
N TYR A 172 -16.28 15.73 2.75
CA TYR A 172 -17.13 16.78 2.24
C TYR A 172 -16.97 16.93 0.72
N ASP A 173 -18.10 16.84 0.02
CA ASP A 173 -18.16 16.96 -1.45
C ASP A 173 -17.18 15.99 -2.15
N ILE A 174 -17.23 14.72 -1.80
CA ILE A 174 -16.45 13.64 -2.41
C ILE A 174 -17.30 12.86 -3.42
N CYS A 175 -16.66 12.00 -4.23
CA CYS A 175 -17.29 11.23 -5.31
C CYS A 175 -17.96 12.17 -6.34
N THR A 176 -17.30 13.27 -6.66
CA THR A 176 -17.87 14.34 -7.49
C THR A 176 -17.87 14.04 -8.99
N ARG A 177 -17.31 12.90 -9.39
CA ARG A 177 -17.27 12.49 -10.78
C ARG A 177 -18.66 12.10 -11.27
N THR A 178 -19.17 12.84 -12.24
CA THR A 178 -20.51 12.65 -12.82
C THR A 178 -20.53 11.84 -14.11
N THR A 179 -19.40 11.51 -14.70
CA THR A 179 -19.39 10.69 -15.91
C THR A 179 -19.61 9.23 -15.56
N PRO A 180 -20.68 8.60 -16.06
CA PRO A 180 -20.78 7.14 -16.00
C PRO A 180 -19.53 6.57 -16.66
N ASP A 181 -18.96 5.55 -16.07
CA ASP A 181 -17.96 4.74 -16.78
C ASP A 181 -18.70 4.10 -17.95
N SER A 182 -18.67 4.77 -19.10
CA SER A 182 -19.15 4.18 -20.32
C SER A 182 -18.20 3.04 -20.66
N ALA A 183 -18.68 1.86 -20.39
CA ALA A 183 -18.29 0.59 -20.98
C ALA A 183 -16.79 0.26 -20.97
N TYR A 184 -16.46 -0.71 -20.19
CA TYR A 184 -15.44 -1.67 -20.54
C TYR A 184 -15.98 -2.65 -21.56
#